data_26f40875876f66c97e3d4b0228a8950f
#
_entry.id   26f40875876f66c97e3d4b0228a8950f
#
_cell.length_a   1.000
_cell.length_b   1.000
_cell.length_c   1.000
_cell.angle_alpha   90.00
_cell.angle_beta   90.00
_cell.angle_gamma   90.00
#
_symmetry.space_group_name_H-M   'P 1'
#
loop_
_entity.id
_entity.type
_entity.pdbx_description
1 polymer ?
#
loop_
_entity_poly.entity_id
_entity_poly.type
_entity_poly.pdbx_seq_one_letter_code
_entity_poly.pdbx_strand_id
1 'polypeptide(L)'
;MRKILILFSLIGFLTVNTFGQNSTHSFTLSKSEFLLDGKPFQMISGEMHPARIPVEYWRHRIRMAKAMGCNTIAAYIFWNYHESDSGIFDFQTGNHNLAQFIHIVQEEGMWLILRPGPYVCAEWDFGGLPSYLLSIPDIKVRCMDSRYTKAVERYLQKLALQVKTLQITRGGPILMVQIENEYGSYGNDRIYMQWLKDVWKKNGIEVPFYTSDGATPHMLEAGSLPDAAIGLDPGTNASEFSAATKANPDVPSFCSELYPGWLTHWGEKWQRPDTTNLLKDVRWLMDNKKSFNFYVIHGGTNFGYWAGANAFSPTQYQPDVTSYDYDAPINEMGQATPKFYALRNLLTQYLPKNQELPSVPAPMPVIEIPEINFTASASVWENLPNEIRSPQPKPMEMFGQKAGFILYRTSLIGHKKGKLRITELHDYATIFVDGKFIGKLDRSKAENTIELPPSNSQNPLLEILVEGMGRINFAEYMIDRKGITERVSLNGMTLMNWQVFTLPFDEKYVNGLKFNSAKVTRPGNFFKSEFELTTTGDTYLDLSQWEKGLVWINGHNLGRYWNIGPQKQLYCPAPWLKKGKNELVIFDLHQLTSKPVKGIKTME
;
A
#
# COMPACT_ATOMS: atom_id res chain seq x y z
N MET A 1 -25.79 5.37 84.48
CA MET A 1 -25.11 6.04 83.34
C MET A 1 -24.95 5.04 82.19
N ARG A 2 -25.87 5.06 81.24
CA ARG A 2 -25.81 4.19 80.01
C ARG A 2 -25.17 4.99 78.88
N LYS A 3 -24.05 4.47 78.33
CA LYS A 3 -23.40 5.03 77.16
C LYS A 3 -24.08 4.45 75.90
N ILE A 4 -24.66 5.34 75.11
CA ILE A 4 -25.24 5.02 73.77
C ILE A 4 -24.08 5.10 72.78
N LEU A 5 -23.78 3.99 72.08
CA LEU A 5 -22.86 3.93 70.95
C LEU A 5 -23.66 4.19 69.67
N ILE A 6 -23.36 5.27 68.97
CA ILE A 6 -23.94 5.57 67.66
C ILE A 6 -23.04 5.00 66.59
N LEU A 7 -23.54 4.00 65.84
CA LEU A 7 -22.88 3.36 64.71
C LEU A 7 -23.20 4.17 63.44
N PHE A 8 -22.20 4.87 62.88
CA PHE A 8 -22.34 5.50 61.57
C PHE A 8 -22.12 4.46 60.48
N SER A 9 -23.19 4.06 59.78
CA SER A 9 -23.12 3.28 58.54
C SER A 9 -22.69 4.15 57.37
N LEU A 10 -21.46 3.96 56.89
CA LEU A 10 -20.97 4.56 55.66
C LEU A 10 -21.54 3.75 54.48
N ILE A 11 -22.59 4.24 53.81
CA ILE A 11 -23.12 3.70 52.56
C ILE A 11 -22.22 4.25 51.45
N GLY A 12 -21.24 3.44 51.00
CA GLY A 12 -20.47 3.73 49.80
C GLY A 12 -21.37 3.59 48.56
N PHE A 13 -21.64 4.69 47.89
CA PHE A 13 -22.21 4.67 46.55
C PHE A 13 -21.14 4.13 45.58
N LEU A 14 -21.23 2.85 45.23
CA LEU A 14 -20.60 2.28 44.07
C LEU A 14 -21.31 2.85 42.83
N THR A 15 -20.76 3.87 42.21
CA THR A 15 -21.11 4.26 40.85
C THR A 15 -20.68 3.14 39.92
N VAL A 16 -21.60 2.23 39.61
CA VAL A 16 -21.47 1.33 38.48
C VAL A 16 -21.49 2.20 37.23
N ASN A 17 -20.31 2.42 36.63
CA ASN A 17 -20.24 2.92 35.29
C ASN A 17 -20.89 1.88 34.38
N THR A 18 -22.17 2.03 34.10
CA THR A 18 -22.87 1.36 33.02
C THR A 18 -22.17 1.81 31.73
N PHE A 19 -21.39 0.93 31.12
CA PHE A 19 -21.02 1.06 29.72
C PHE A 19 -22.33 1.29 28.96
N GLY A 20 -22.51 2.49 28.40
CA GLY A 20 -23.68 2.83 27.63
C GLY A 20 -23.86 1.80 26.52
N GLN A 21 -25.05 1.22 26.42
CA GLN A 21 -25.45 0.48 25.23
C GLN A 21 -25.20 1.39 24.03
N ASN A 22 -24.34 0.96 23.10
CA ASN A 22 -24.13 1.66 21.85
C ASN A 22 -25.50 1.81 21.18
N SER A 23 -25.96 3.06 21.03
CA SER A 23 -27.19 3.34 20.31
C SER A 23 -27.03 2.86 18.87
N THR A 24 -27.97 2.07 18.39
CA THR A 24 -28.02 1.70 16.97
C THR A 24 -28.51 2.91 16.19
N HIS A 25 -27.81 3.26 15.14
CA HIS A 25 -28.17 4.32 14.20
C HIS A 25 -28.60 3.72 12.86
N SER A 26 -29.26 4.49 12.03
CA SER A 26 -29.61 4.10 10.66
C SER A 26 -28.85 4.97 9.66
N PHE A 27 -28.32 4.35 8.62
CA PHE A 27 -27.76 5.06 7.47
C PHE A 27 -28.40 4.51 6.20
N THR A 28 -29.06 5.39 5.42
CA THR A 28 -29.83 4.99 4.26
C THR A 28 -29.61 5.92 3.07
N LEU A 29 -29.89 5.43 1.88
CA LEU A 29 -29.84 6.18 0.63
C LEU A 29 -31.22 6.72 0.29
N SER A 30 -31.34 8.01 -0.03
CA SER A 30 -32.47 8.58 -0.76
C SER A 30 -32.09 8.76 -2.22
N LYS A 31 -32.97 9.32 -3.04
CA LYS A 31 -32.67 9.61 -4.45
C LYS A 31 -31.49 10.60 -4.66
N SER A 32 -31.28 11.50 -3.71
CA SER A 32 -30.31 12.60 -3.85
C SER A 32 -29.39 12.81 -2.65
N GLU A 33 -29.70 12.18 -1.52
CA GLU A 33 -29.03 12.46 -0.25
C GLU A 33 -28.73 11.17 0.53
N PHE A 34 -27.69 11.22 1.32
CA PHE A 34 -27.41 10.25 2.37
C PHE A 34 -28.16 10.67 3.63
N LEU A 35 -28.79 9.72 4.30
CA LEU A 35 -29.59 9.98 5.50
C LEU A 35 -29.01 9.24 6.71
N LEU A 36 -28.66 9.98 7.76
CA LEU A 36 -28.30 9.46 9.07
C LEU A 36 -29.49 9.69 10.02
N ASP A 37 -30.06 8.62 10.56
CA ASP A 37 -31.27 8.66 11.39
C ASP A 37 -32.43 9.43 10.74
N GLY A 38 -32.59 9.22 9.42
CA GLY A 38 -33.64 9.86 8.61
C GLY A 38 -33.38 11.33 8.28
N LYS A 39 -32.24 11.91 8.67
CA LYS A 39 -31.86 13.31 8.38
C LYS A 39 -30.75 13.38 7.35
N PRO A 40 -30.74 14.40 6.45
CA PRO A 40 -29.65 14.61 5.51
C PRO A 40 -28.30 14.68 6.22
N PHE A 41 -27.34 13.91 5.73
CA PHE A 41 -25.99 13.82 6.29
C PHE A 41 -24.95 14.03 5.19
N GLN A 42 -24.16 15.07 5.30
CA GLN A 42 -23.02 15.33 4.42
C GLN A 42 -21.78 14.65 5.01
N MET A 43 -21.24 13.65 4.30
CA MET A 43 -19.98 13.04 4.65
C MET A 43 -18.84 13.94 4.17
N ILE A 44 -17.98 14.36 5.10
CA ILE A 44 -16.67 14.99 4.84
C ILE A 44 -15.66 13.96 5.29
N SER A 45 -15.19 13.16 4.34
CA SER A 45 -14.36 12.00 4.63
C SER A 45 -12.88 12.27 4.33
N GLY A 46 -12.01 11.62 5.08
CA GLY A 46 -10.59 11.59 4.80
C GLY A 46 -10.09 10.15 4.72
N GLU A 47 -9.46 9.81 3.60
CA GLU A 47 -8.96 8.47 3.39
C GLU A 47 -7.57 8.27 3.97
N MET A 48 -7.41 7.14 4.67
CA MET A 48 -6.13 6.65 5.17
C MET A 48 -6.13 5.12 5.19
N HIS A 49 -4.98 4.53 4.92
CA HIS A 49 -4.84 3.08 4.77
C HIS A 49 -4.13 2.48 5.99
N PRO A 50 -4.80 1.65 6.83
CA PRO A 50 -4.19 1.08 8.04
C PRO A 50 -2.86 0.37 7.79
N ALA A 51 -2.72 -0.32 6.65
CA ALA A 51 -1.50 -1.04 6.28
C ALA A 51 -0.27 -0.13 6.06
N ARG A 52 -0.49 1.16 5.72
CA ARG A 52 0.55 2.16 5.46
C ARG A 52 0.97 2.97 6.68
N ILE A 53 0.33 2.75 7.83
CA ILE A 53 0.49 3.56 9.03
C ILE A 53 0.80 2.63 10.20
N PRO A 54 1.90 2.80 10.95
CA PRO A 54 2.13 2.03 12.16
C PRO A 54 0.93 2.06 13.09
N VAL A 55 0.54 0.91 13.64
CA VAL A 55 -0.66 0.77 14.48
C VAL A 55 -0.70 1.75 15.65
N GLU A 56 0.47 2.08 16.21
CA GLU A 56 0.63 3.04 17.29
C GLU A 56 0.22 4.47 16.90
N TYR A 57 0.18 4.77 15.60
CA TYR A 57 -0.12 6.09 15.07
C TYR A 57 -1.56 6.23 14.55
N TRP A 58 -2.34 5.17 14.45
CA TRP A 58 -3.70 5.21 13.91
C TRP A 58 -4.56 6.27 14.61
N ARG A 59 -4.60 6.27 15.93
CA ARG A 59 -5.39 7.24 16.71
C ARG A 59 -4.96 8.69 16.44
N HIS A 60 -3.66 8.94 16.37
CA HIS A 60 -3.15 10.28 16.06
C HIS A 60 -3.62 10.73 14.66
N ARG A 61 -3.50 9.89 13.64
CA ARG A 61 -3.90 10.22 12.27
C ARG A 61 -5.41 10.45 12.14
N ILE A 62 -6.23 9.66 12.82
CA ILE A 62 -7.68 9.84 12.88
C ILE A 62 -8.03 11.17 13.56
N ARG A 63 -7.39 11.52 14.67
CA ARG A 63 -7.58 12.82 15.34
C ARG A 63 -7.14 13.99 14.46
N MET A 64 -6.08 13.84 13.69
CA MET A 64 -5.66 14.84 12.71
C MET A 64 -6.73 15.07 11.64
N ALA A 65 -7.31 14.02 11.08
CA ALA A 65 -8.42 14.12 10.12
C ALA A 65 -9.63 14.84 10.73
N LYS A 66 -10.01 14.47 11.95
CA LYS A 66 -11.08 15.14 12.70
C LYS A 66 -10.78 16.62 12.94
N ALA A 67 -9.55 16.95 13.32
CA ALA A 67 -9.10 18.32 13.52
C ALA A 67 -9.08 19.13 12.21
N MET A 68 -8.90 18.51 11.04
CA MET A 68 -9.05 19.20 9.76
C MET A 68 -10.51 19.53 9.42
N GLY A 69 -11.48 18.81 9.98
CA GLY A 69 -12.90 19.01 9.75
C GLY A 69 -13.64 17.79 9.16
N CYS A 70 -12.99 16.64 9.07
CA CYS A 70 -13.63 15.41 8.66
C CYS A 70 -14.56 14.86 9.77
N ASN A 71 -15.70 14.31 9.37
CA ASN A 71 -16.61 13.56 10.23
C ASN A 71 -16.59 12.05 9.95
N THR A 72 -15.91 11.64 8.90
CA THR A 72 -15.86 10.26 8.38
C THR A 72 -14.43 9.93 7.99
N ILE A 73 -14.04 8.67 8.17
CA ILE A 73 -12.80 8.08 7.63
C ILE A 73 -13.18 7.15 6.49
N ALA A 74 -12.43 7.15 5.40
CA ALA A 74 -12.48 6.09 4.40
C ALA A 74 -11.21 5.24 4.50
N ALA A 75 -11.33 3.94 4.30
CA ALA A 75 -10.17 3.05 4.41
C ALA A 75 -10.20 1.91 3.40
N TYR A 76 -9.16 1.82 2.57
CA TYR A 76 -8.89 0.62 1.78
C TYR A 76 -8.37 -0.52 2.66
N ILE A 77 -8.84 -1.73 2.36
CA ILE A 77 -8.38 -2.97 2.96
C ILE A 77 -7.74 -3.81 1.85
N PHE A 78 -6.42 -3.95 1.90
CA PHE A 78 -5.66 -4.66 0.88
C PHE A 78 -5.75 -6.17 1.08
N TRP A 79 -6.34 -6.89 0.16
CA TRP A 79 -6.51 -8.34 0.25
C TRP A 79 -5.17 -9.06 0.43
N ASN A 80 -4.17 -8.76 -0.43
CA ASN A 80 -2.85 -9.39 -0.36
C ASN A 80 -2.06 -9.10 0.93
N TYR A 81 -2.41 -8.03 1.64
CA TYR A 81 -1.84 -7.73 2.95
C TYR A 81 -2.38 -8.66 4.03
N HIS A 82 -3.67 -8.97 3.97
CA HIS A 82 -4.34 -9.83 4.96
C HIS A 82 -4.29 -11.32 4.61
N GLU A 83 -4.19 -11.71 3.35
CA GLU A 83 -4.02 -13.10 2.89
C GLU A 83 -2.62 -13.27 2.30
N SER A 84 -1.65 -13.60 3.14
CA SER A 84 -0.25 -13.74 2.74
C SER A 84 -0.01 -14.92 1.80
N ASP A 85 -0.71 -16.03 1.97
CA ASP A 85 -0.77 -17.20 1.10
C ASP A 85 -2.21 -17.69 0.99
N SER A 86 -2.51 -18.46 -0.06
CA SER A 86 -3.87 -18.96 -0.30
C SER A 86 -4.46 -19.65 0.93
N GLY A 87 -5.45 -19.01 1.55
CA GLY A 87 -6.13 -19.50 2.75
C GLY A 87 -5.47 -19.14 4.08
N ILE A 88 -4.32 -18.46 4.09
CA ILE A 88 -3.62 -18.03 5.31
C ILE A 88 -3.89 -16.54 5.54
N PHE A 89 -4.75 -16.25 6.52
CA PHE A 89 -5.21 -14.90 6.83
C PHE A 89 -4.67 -14.39 8.16
N ASP A 90 -4.33 -13.10 8.20
CA ASP A 90 -4.10 -12.35 9.43
C ASP A 90 -4.98 -11.08 9.45
N PHE A 91 -5.83 -10.98 10.48
CA PHE A 91 -6.65 -9.81 10.80
C PHE A 91 -6.44 -9.39 12.27
N GLN A 92 -5.36 -9.82 12.93
CA GLN A 92 -5.21 -9.67 14.38
C GLN A 92 -3.89 -9.01 14.80
N THR A 93 -2.80 -9.20 14.05
CA THR A 93 -1.49 -8.75 14.50
C THR A 93 -1.12 -7.37 13.96
N GLY A 94 -0.69 -6.45 14.83
CA GLY A 94 -0.18 -5.14 14.46
C GLY A 94 -1.10 -4.40 13.46
N ASN A 95 -0.53 -3.98 12.35
CA ASN A 95 -1.26 -3.27 11.28
C ASN A 95 -2.33 -4.13 10.55
N HIS A 96 -2.35 -5.45 10.75
CA HIS A 96 -3.40 -6.32 10.22
C HIS A 96 -4.70 -6.28 11.05
N ASN A 97 -4.69 -5.70 12.27
CA ASN A 97 -5.85 -5.70 13.16
C ASN A 97 -6.91 -4.67 12.73
N LEU A 98 -7.66 -5.03 11.70
CA LEU A 98 -8.71 -4.18 11.13
C LEU A 98 -9.78 -3.79 12.15
N ALA A 99 -10.24 -4.72 12.97
CA ALA A 99 -11.26 -4.43 13.98
C ALA A 99 -10.80 -3.37 14.96
N GLN A 100 -9.52 -3.39 15.38
CA GLN A 100 -8.94 -2.37 16.24
C GLN A 100 -8.94 -0.98 15.57
N PHE A 101 -8.58 -0.90 14.29
CA PHE A 101 -8.64 0.36 13.54
C PHE A 101 -10.06 0.94 13.52
N ILE A 102 -11.07 0.10 13.23
CA ILE A 102 -12.48 0.51 13.19
C ILE A 102 -12.96 0.96 14.57
N HIS A 103 -12.57 0.26 15.64
CA HIS A 103 -12.90 0.67 17.01
C HIS A 103 -12.28 2.04 17.37
N ILE A 104 -11.03 2.30 16.95
CA ILE A 104 -10.39 3.60 17.19
C ILE A 104 -11.17 4.71 16.46
N VAL A 105 -11.63 4.49 15.22
CA VAL A 105 -12.48 5.46 14.50
C VAL A 105 -13.76 5.76 15.30
N GLN A 106 -14.42 4.72 15.83
CA GLN A 106 -15.62 4.86 16.65
C GLN A 106 -15.36 5.61 17.97
N GLU A 107 -14.29 5.26 18.68
CA GLU A 107 -13.89 5.90 19.94
C GLU A 107 -13.58 7.39 19.76
N GLU A 108 -13.03 7.77 18.61
CA GLU A 108 -12.81 9.18 18.27
C GLU A 108 -14.10 9.89 17.79
N GLY A 109 -15.25 9.19 17.79
CA GLY A 109 -16.55 9.73 17.42
C GLY A 109 -16.65 10.08 15.94
N MET A 110 -16.06 9.26 15.07
CA MET A 110 -16.10 9.39 13.62
C MET A 110 -16.80 8.18 12.99
N TRP A 111 -17.32 8.37 11.78
CA TRP A 111 -17.88 7.32 10.95
C TRP A 111 -16.84 6.70 10.04
N LEU A 112 -17.17 5.56 9.43
CA LEU A 112 -16.28 4.84 8.52
C LEU A 112 -16.98 4.46 7.22
N ILE A 113 -16.31 4.69 6.09
CA ILE A 113 -16.59 4.09 4.79
C ILE A 113 -15.57 2.98 4.58
N LEU A 114 -16.03 1.74 4.41
CA LEU A 114 -15.15 0.61 4.18
C LEU A 114 -14.94 0.38 2.67
N ARG A 115 -13.70 0.31 2.24
CA ARG A 115 -13.28 0.10 0.84
C ARG A 115 -12.50 -1.22 0.72
N PRO A 116 -13.18 -2.38 0.68
CA PRO A 116 -12.55 -3.69 0.85
C PRO A 116 -12.07 -4.35 -0.46
N GLY A 117 -12.30 -3.74 -1.58
CA GLY A 117 -12.00 -4.30 -2.89
C GLY A 117 -13.01 -5.38 -3.37
N PRO A 118 -12.54 -6.50 -3.96
CA PRO A 118 -11.23 -7.18 -3.85
C PRO A 118 -10.03 -6.48 -4.49
N TYR A 119 -10.25 -5.69 -5.52
CA TYR A 119 -9.27 -4.79 -6.12
C TYR A 119 -9.47 -3.36 -5.61
N VAL A 120 -8.38 -2.67 -5.32
CA VAL A 120 -8.40 -1.33 -4.74
C VAL A 120 -7.50 -0.30 -5.43
N CYS A 121 -6.68 -0.66 -6.41
CA CYS A 121 -5.70 0.21 -7.06
C CYS A 121 -4.61 0.72 -6.08
N ALA A 122 -4.70 1.97 -5.67
CA ALA A 122 -4.00 2.60 -4.55
C ALA A 122 -2.46 2.62 -4.68
N GLU A 123 -1.88 2.51 -5.87
CA GLU A 123 -0.42 2.38 -6.08
C GLU A 123 0.19 1.31 -5.15
N TRP A 124 -0.60 0.27 -4.91
CA TRP A 124 -0.25 -0.88 -4.10
C TRP A 124 -0.01 -2.10 -4.99
N ASP A 125 0.95 -2.95 -4.62
CA ASP A 125 1.33 -4.12 -5.41
C ASP A 125 0.12 -4.92 -5.90
N PHE A 126 -0.02 -5.09 -7.21
CA PHE A 126 -1.11 -5.79 -7.89
C PHE A 126 -2.52 -5.21 -7.56
N GLY A 127 -2.62 -3.94 -7.18
CA GLY A 127 -3.89 -3.31 -6.80
C GLY A 127 -4.58 -3.99 -5.61
N GLY A 128 -3.80 -4.59 -4.72
CA GLY A 128 -4.29 -5.32 -3.54
C GLY A 128 -4.60 -6.79 -3.79
N LEU A 129 -4.57 -7.30 -5.02
CA LEU A 129 -4.81 -8.71 -5.31
C LEU A 129 -3.62 -9.59 -4.88
N PRO A 130 -3.83 -10.81 -4.37
CA PRO A 130 -2.73 -11.69 -3.96
C PRO A 130 -1.92 -12.22 -5.14
N SER A 131 -0.60 -12.12 -5.05
CA SER A 131 0.31 -12.60 -6.09
C SER A 131 0.27 -14.11 -6.33
N TYR A 132 -0.21 -14.92 -5.36
CA TYR A 132 -0.39 -16.36 -5.59
C TYR A 132 -1.38 -16.67 -6.73
N LEU A 133 -2.31 -15.76 -7.04
CA LEU A 133 -3.20 -15.90 -8.21
C LEU A 133 -2.41 -16.00 -9.51
N LEU A 134 -1.27 -15.30 -9.58
CA LEU A 134 -0.40 -15.29 -10.76
C LEU A 134 0.39 -16.60 -10.96
N SER A 135 0.37 -17.52 -9.98
CA SER A 135 0.89 -18.87 -10.17
C SER A 135 0.03 -19.71 -11.13
N ILE A 136 -1.21 -19.28 -11.40
CA ILE A 136 -2.10 -19.91 -12.36
C ILE A 136 -1.82 -19.28 -13.74
N PRO A 137 -1.36 -20.05 -14.76
CA PRO A 137 -0.82 -19.49 -16.00
C PRO A 137 -1.77 -18.57 -16.77
N ASP A 138 -3.04 -18.92 -16.82
CA ASP A 138 -4.10 -18.29 -17.64
C ASP A 138 -5.19 -17.62 -16.78
N ILE A 139 -4.87 -17.25 -15.55
CA ILE A 139 -5.82 -16.59 -14.63
C ILE A 139 -6.36 -15.29 -15.25
N LYS A 140 -7.66 -15.09 -15.10
CA LYS A 140 -8.32 -13.81 -15.34
C LYS A 140 -8.82 -13.26 -14.01
N VAL A 141 -8.53 -12.00 -13.75
CA VAL A 141 -8.95 -11.32 -12.50
C VAL A 141 -10.08 -10.34 -12.80
N ARG A 142 -10.79 -9.88 -11.77
CA ARG A 142 -11.87 -8.89 -11.87
C ARG A 142 -12.97 -9.31 -12.87
N CYS A 143 -13.33 -10.59 -12.88
CA CYS A 143 -14.37 -11.18 -13.73
C CYS A 143 -14.84 -12.53 -13.16
N MET A 144 -15.80 -13.19 -13.82
CA MET A 144 -16.37 -14.48 -13.39
C MET A 144 -15.48 -15.70 -13.69
N ASP A 145 -14.14 -15.57 -13.73
CA ASP A 145 -13.26 -16.74 -13.70
C ASP A 145 -13.45 -17.50 -12.38
N SER A 146 -13.84 -18.75 -12.44
CA SER A 146 -14.20 -19.55 -11.26
C SER A 146 -13.08 -19.73 -10.25
N ARG A 147 -11.81 -19.68 -10.70
CA ARG A 147 -10.61 -19.77 -9.83
C ARG A 147 -10.42 -18.48 -9.04
N TYR A 148 -10.66 -17.33 -9.71
CA TYR A 148 -10.62 -16.02 -9.10
C TYR A 148 -11.80 -15.81 -8.14
N THR A 149 -13.03 -16.06 -8.58
CA THR A 149 -14.23 -15.86 -7.73
C THR A 149 -14.23 -16.73 -6.50
N LYS A 150 -13.72 -17.98 -6.57
CA LYS A 150 -13.53 -18.84 -5.39
C LYS A 150 -12.56 -18.24 -4.37
N ALA A 151 -11.48 -17.62 -4.82
CA ALA A 151 -10.53 -16.96 -3.94
C ALA A 151 -11.12 -15.69 -3.32
N VAL A 152 -11.82 -14.87 -4.13
CA VAL A 152 -12.54 -13.67 -3.69
C VAL A 152 -13.62 -14.01 -2.65
N GLU A 153 -14.45 -15.03 -2.91
CA GLU A 153 -15.49 -15.44 -1.94
C GLU A 153 -14.89 -15.80 -0.59
N ARG A 154 -13.79 -16.55 -0.58
CA ARG A 154 -13.07 -16.90 0.66
C ARG A 154 -12.57 -15.63 1.39
N TYR A 155 -11.96 -14.69 0.67
CA TYR A 155 -11.50 -13.43 1.25
C TYR A 155 -12.65 -12.63 1.85
N LEU A 156 -13.73 -12.40 1.09
CA LEU A 156 -14.89 -11.63 1.54
C LEU A 156 -15.57 -12.29 2.74
N GLN A 157 -15.67 -13.61 2.79
CA GLN A 157 -16.17 -14.34 3.96
C GLN A 157 -15.33 -14.09 5.21
N LYS A 158 -14.00 -14.14 5.09
CA LYS A 158 -13.08 -13.91 6.21
C LYS A 158 -13.12 -12.46 6.67
N LEU A 159 -13.16 -11.52 5.74
CA LEU A 159 -13.25 -10.10 6.04
C LEU A 159 -14.60 -9.73 6.68
N ALA A 160 -15.71 -10.27 6.17
CA ALA A 160 -17.03 -10.04 6.73
C ALA A 160 -17.13 -10.46 8.20
N LEU A 161 -16.43 -11.52 8.61
CA LEU A 161 -16.38 -11.94 10.02
C LEU A 161 -15.75 -10.86 10.93
N GLN A 162 -14.86 -10.03 10.40
CA GLN A 162 -14.22 -8.95 11.16
C GLN A 162 -15.11 -7.72 11.29
N VAL A 163 -15.97 -7.45 10.29
CA VAL A 163 -16.65 -6.16 10.15
C VAL A 163 -18.17 -6.21 10.36
N LYS A 164 -18.81 -7.38 10.24
CA LYS A 164 -20.28 -7.49 10.27
C LYS A 164 -20.93 -7.00 11.57
N THR A 165 -20.23 -7.06 12.69
CA THR A 165 -20.71 -6.56 14.00
C THR A 165 -20.38 -5.08 14.22
N LEU A 166 -19.60 -4.47 13.33
CA LEU A 166 -19.14 -3.09 13.41
C LEU A 166 -19.92 -2.15 12.47
N GLN A 167 -21.00 -2.65 11.87
CA GLN A 167 -21.92 -1.85 11.07
C GLN A 167 -22.74 -0.89 11.95
N ILE A 168 -23.13 0.25 11.39
CA ILE A 168 -23.94 1.26 12.08
C ILE A 168 -25.25 0.67 12.62
N THR A 169 -25.88 -0.23 11.89
CA THR A 169 -27.09 -0.97 12.29
C THR A 169 -26.90 -1.86 13.52
N ARG A 170 -25.63 -2.10 13.89
CA ARG A 170 -25.23 -2.91 15.05
C ARG A 170 -24.48 -2.11 16.12
N GLY A 171 -24.54 -0.78 16.02
CA GLY A 171 -23.87 0.14 16.94
C GLY A 171 -22.39 0.40 16.66
N GLY A 172 -21.87 -0.01 15.51
CA GLY A 172 -20.52 0.31 15.03
C GLY A 172 -20.49 1.57 14.16
N PRO A 173 -19.32 1.97 13.63
CA PRO A 173 -19.15 3.19 12.87
C PRO A 173 -19.31 3.03 11.34
N ILE A 174 -19.43 1.81 10.80
CA ILE A 174 -19.44 1.57 9.35
C ILE A 174 -20.76 2.03 8.75
N LEU A 175 -20.71 3.05 7.89
CA LEU A 175 -21.86 3.62 7.17
C LEU A 175 -22.23 2.84 5.92
N MET A 176 -21.22 2.51 5.09
CA MET A 176 -21.40 1.83 3.82
C MET A 176 -20.13 1.09 3.38
N VAL A 177 -20.29 0.20 2.40
CA VAL A 177 -19.22 -0.65 1.86
C VAL A 177 -19.12 -0.44 0.35
N GLN A 178 -17.90 -0.23 -0.14
CA GLN A 178 -17.61 -0.15 -1.58
C GLN A 178 -17.63 -1.54 -2.22
N ILE A 179 -18.13 -1.63 -3.43
CA ILE A 179 -18.04 -2.80 -4.30
C ILE A 179 -17.03 -2.51 -5.40
N GLU A 180 -15.95 -3.30 -5.44
CA GLU A 180 -14.87 -3.15 -6.42
C GLU A 180 -14.18 -1.77 -6.34
N ASN A 181 -13.44 -1.35 -7.36
CA ASN A 181 -12.91 0.01 -7.51
C ASN A 181 -12.64 0.31 -8.99
N GLU A 182 -13.13 1.46 -9.48
CA GLU A 182 -12.94 1.94 -10.85
C GLU A 182 -13.19 0.84 -11.90
N TYR A 183 -14.24 0.04 -11.66
CA TYR A 183 -14.50 -1.12 -12.50
C TYR A 183 -14.85 -0.72 -13.95
N GLY A 184 -15.50 0.42 -14.11
CA GLY A 184 -15.86 0.96 -15.42
C GLY A 184 -14.67 1.36 -16.30
N SER A 185 -13.49 1.55 -15.73
CA SER A 185 -12.24 1.76 -16.48
C SER A 185 -11.53 0.46 -16.85
N TYR A 186 -11.95 -0.67 -16.28
CA TYR A 186 -11.32 -1.98 -16.47
C TYR A 186 -12.17 -2.96 -17.27
N GLY A 187 -13.47 -3.02 -17.02
CA GLY A 187 -14.34 -4.03 -17.60
C GLY A 187 -15.81 -3.64 -17.61
N ASN A 188 -16.67 -4.57 -18.00
CA ASN A 188 -18.11 -4.40 -18.07
C ASN A 188 -18.90 -5.66 -17.67
N ASP A 189 -18.31 -6.56 -16.88
CA ASP A 189 -18.96 -7.79 -16.39
C ASP A 189 -19.92 -7.46 -15.24
N ARG A 190 -21.15 -7.08 -15.58
CA ARG A 190 -22.21 -6.77 -14.61
C ARG A 190 -22.58 -7.95 -13.72
N ILE A 191 -22.39 -9.19 -14.20
CA ILE A 191 -22.66 -10.39 -13.42
C ILE A 191 -21.63 -10.47 -12.27
N TYR A 192 -20.38 -10.19 -12.56
CA TYR A 192 -19.32 -10.11 -11.54
C TYR A 192 -19.60 -9.04 -10.48
N MET A 193 -19.97 -7.83 -10.88
CA MET A 193 -20.28 -6.73 -9.97
C MET A 193 -21.48 -7.07 -9.06
N GLN A 194 -22.55 -7.61 -9.64
CA GLN A 194 -23.73 -8.03 -8.87
C GLN A 194 -23.38 -9.20 -7.93
N TRP A 195 -22.61 -10.18 -8.40
CA TRP A 195 -22.14 -11.30 -7.59
C TRP A 195 -21.34 -10.84 -6.36
N LEU A 196 -20.45 -9.86 -6.50
CA LEU A 196 -19.70 -9.30 -5.37
C LEU A 196 -20.64 -8.75 -4.29
N LYS A 197 -21.64 -7.95 -4.70
CA LYS A 197 -22.63 -7.42 -3.77
C LYS A 197 -23.41 -8.54 -3.07
N ASP A 198 -23.81 -9.56 -3.81
CA ASP A 198 -24.57 -10.68 -3.25
C ASP A 198 -23.72 -11.50 -2.26
N VAL A 199 -22.43 -11.66 -2.51
CA VAL A 199 -21.49 -12.29 -1.56
C VAL A 199 -21.44 -11.48 -0.25
N TRP A 200 -21.37 -10.15 -0.30
CA TRP A 200 -21.40 -9.30 0.88
C TRP A 200 -22.70 -9.46 1.67
N LYS A 201 -23.85 -9.36 0.99
CA LYS A 201 -25.18 -9.54 1.61
C LYS A 201 -25.31 -10.92 2.27
N LYS A 202 -24.91 -11.99 1.58
CA LYS A 202 -24.90 -13.38 2.08
C LYS A 202 -24.07 -13.52 3.37
N ASN A 203 -23.01 -12.73 3.54
CA ASN A 203 -22.13 -12.75 4.70
C ASN A 203 -22.54 -11.77 5.82
N GLY A 204 -23.73 -11.16 5.74
CA GLY A 204 -24.34 -10.39 6.82
C GLY A 204 -23.97 -8.89 6.79
N ILE A 205 -23.63 -8.35 5.63
CA ILE A 205 -23.50 -6.90 5.44
C ILE A 205 -24.87 -6.33 5.05
N GLU A 206 -25.37 -5.44 5.89
CA GLU A 206 -26.73 -4.87 5.82
C GLU A 206 -26.72 -3.36 5.49
N VAL A 207 -25.56 -2.69 5.67
CA VAL A 207 -25.40 -1.27 5.33
C VAL A 207 -25.44 -1.07 3.82
N PRO A 208 -25.76 0.15 3.33
CA PRO A 208 -25.75 0.46 1.91
C PRO A 208 -24.40 0.18 1.24
N PHE A 209 -24.46 -0.10 -0.05
CA PHE A 209 -23.28 -0.23 -0.91
C PHE A 209 -23.11 0.99 -1.80
N TYR A 210 -21.89 1.19 -2.32
CA TYR A 210 -21.60 2.13 -3.39
C TYR A 210 -20.54 1.56 -4.34
N THR A 211 -20.48 2.12 -5.54
CA THR A 211 -19.40 1.89 -6.51
C THR A 211 -18.64 3.20 -6.73
N SER A 212 -17.43 3.14 -7.28
CA SER A 212 -16.53 4.29 -7.45
C SER A 212 -15.95 4.24 -8.85
N ASP A 213 -16.24 5.24 -9.69
CA ASP A 213 -15.84 5.28 -11.09
C ASP A 213 -15.67 6.73 -11.59
N GLY A 214 -14.93 6.91 -12.70
CA GLY A 214 -14.89 8.18 -13.40
C GLY A 214 -16.25 8.58 -13.96
N ALA A 215 -16.50 9.88 -14.10
CA ALA A 215 -17.80 10.45 -14.46
C ALA A 215 -18.21 10.29 -15.94
N THR A 216 -17.49 9.50 -16.76
CA THR A 216 -17.87 9.27 -18.14
C THR A 216 -19.08 8.33 -18.24
N PRO A 217 -19.98 8.51 -19.22
CA PRO A 217 -21.15 7.64 -19.37
C PRO A 217 -20.80 6.15 -19.47
N HIS A 218 -19.71 5.82 -20.17
CA HIS A 218 -19.24 4.44 -20.31
C HIS A 218 -18.80 3.83 -18.97
N MET A 219 -18.00 4.55 -18.19
CA MET A 219 -17.52 4.07 -16.90
C MET A 219 -18.67 3.90 -15.90
N LEU A 220 -19.58 4.89 -15.84
CA LEU A 220 -20.75 4.82 -14.97
C LEU A 220 -21.70 3.68 -15.39
N GLU A 221 -21.88 3.43 -16.68
CA GLU A 221 -22.70 2.30 -17.15
C GLU A 221 -22.07 0.95 -16.79
N ALA A 222 -20.77 0.79 -16.95
CA ALA A 222 -20.07 -0.47 -16.72
C ALA A 222 -19.85 -0.75 -15.22
N GLY A 223 -19.54 0.27 -14.42
CA GLY A 223 -19.13 0.12 -13.02
C GLY A 223 -20.25 0.25 -11.99
N SER A 224 -21.37 0.94 -12.28
CA SER A 224 -22.42 1.17 -11.28
C SER A 224 -23.38 -0.01 -11.10
N LEU A 225 -24.03 -0.05 -9.93
CA LEU A 225 -25.06 -1.01 -9.56
C LEU A 225 -26.38 -0.30 -9.24
N PRO A 226 -27.56 -0.89 -9.56
CA PRO A 226 -28.86 -0.19 -9.47
C PRO A 226 -29.23 0.36 -8.09
N ASP A 227 -28.90 -0.34 -7.01
CA ASP A 227 -29.25 0.00 -5.63
C ASP A 227 -28.02 0.36 -4.78
N ALA A 228 -26.93 0.79 -5.41
CA ALA A 228 -25.73 1.29 -4.76
C ALA A 228 -25.53 2.77 -5.09
N ALA A 229 -25.07 3.56 -4.12
CA ALA A 229 -24.70 4.95 -4.37
C ALA A 229 -23.57 5.05 -5.39
N ILE A 230 -23.48 6.17 -6.12
CA ILE A 230 -22.44 6.42 -7.09
C ILE A 230 -21.34 7.29 -6.49
N GLY A 231 -20.15 6.74 -6.36
CA GLY A 231 -18.92 7.49 -6.15
C GLY A 231 -18.35 7.97 -7.48
N LEU A 232 -17.83 9.19 -7.50
CA LEU A 232 -17.20 9.84 -8.65
C LEU A 232 -15.73 10.09 -8.37
N ASP A 233 -14.85 9.71 -9.29
CA ASP A 233 -13.40 9.80 -9.17
C ASP A 233 -12.76 10.64 -10.30
N PRO A 234 -12.61 11.99 -10.12
CA PRO A 234 -13.27 12.81 -9.12
C PRO A 234 -14.69 13.24 -9.52
N GLY A 235 -15.42 13.84 -8.55
CA GLY A 235 -16.69 14.52 -8.79
C GLY A 235 -16.62 15.92 -8.18
N THR A 236 -16.31 16.95 -9.00
CA THR A 236 -16.00 18.31 -8.51
C THR A 236 -16.85 19.41 -9.15
N ASN A 237 -17.78 19.03 -10.05
CA ASN A 237 -18.61 19.99 -10.76
C ASN A 237 -20.01 19.44 -11.09
N ALA A 238 -20.91 20.34 -11.48
CA ALA A 238 -22.31 20.02 -11.75
C ALA A 238 -22.51 19.02 -12.90
N SER A 239 -21.63 19.02 -13.91
CA SER A 239 -21.76 18.10 -15.07
C SER A 239 -21.48 16.65 -14.69
N GLU A 240 -20.49 16.40 -13.82
CA GLU A 240 -20.15 15.06 -13.31
C GLU A 240 -21.27 14.50 -12.44
N PHE A 241 -21.80 15.28 -11.52
CA PHE A 241 -22.96 14.89 -10.70
C PHE A 241 -24.23 14.69 -11.55
N SER A 242 -24.42 15.49 -12.61
CA SER A 242 -25.52 15.29 -13.56
C SER A 242 -25.37 13.98 -14.35
N ALA A 243 -24.15 13.61 -14.74
CA ALA A 243 -23.88 12.34 -15.39
C ALA A 243 -24.21 11.14 -14.47
N ALA A 244 -23.83 11.20 -13.20
CA ALA A 244 -24.18 10.19 -12.20
C ALA A 244 -25.71 10.08 -12.00
N THR A 245 -26.42 11.20 -11.86
CA THR A 245 -27.89 11.22 -11.73
C THR A 245 -28.57 10.65 -12.99
N LYS A 246 -28.01 10.90 -14.16
CA LYS A 246 -28.53 10.34 -15.42
C LYS A 246 -28.29 8.83 -15.51
N ALA A 247 -27.17 8.35 -15.02
CA ALA A 247 -26.84 6.92 -15.01
C ALA A 247 -27.74 6.14 -14.02
N ASN A 248 -28.02 6.72 -12.84
CA ASN A 248 -28.93 6.14 -11.85
C ASN A 248 -29.66 7.26 -11.04
N PRO A 249 -30.92 7.60 -11.39
CA PRO A 249 -31.67 8.69 -10.74
C PRO A 249 -32.23 8.33 -9.37
N ASP A 250 -32.17 7.08 -8.95
CA ASP A 250 -32.82 6.59 -7.74
C ASP A 250 -31.85 6.49 -6.53
N VAL A 251 -30.57 6.85 -6.71
CA VAL A 251 -29.55 6.81 -5.65
C VAL A 251 -28.76 8.11 -5.58
N PRO A 252 -28.20 8.47 -4.41
CA PRO A 252 -27.33 9.63 -4.30
C PRO A 252 -25.94 9.37 -4.90
N SER A 253 -25.27 10.47 -5.27
CA SER A 253 -23.87 10.46 -5.68
C SER A 253 -23.00 11.38 -4.84
N PHE A 254 -21.71 11.07 -4.76
CA PHE A 254 -20.71 11.85 -4.01
C PHE A 254 -19.35 11.79 -4.68
N CYS A 255 -18.45 12.71 -4.34
CA CYS A 255 -17.06 12.62 -4.78
C CYS A 255 -16.33 11.59 -3.90
N SER A 256 -16.13 10.38 -4.41
CA SER A 256 -15.48 9.29 -3.66
C SER A 256 -13.97 9.40 -3.61
N GLU A 257 -13.36 10.12 -4.58
CA GLU A 257 -11.94 10.45 -4.56
C GLU A 257 -11.72 11.90 -5.01
N LEU A 258 -11.42 12.76 -4.05
CA LEU A 258 -10.95 14.12 -4.28
C LEU A 258 -9.45 14.17 -3.99
N TYR A 259 -8.64 14.55 -4.97
CA TYR A 259 -7.19 14.43 -4.92
C TYR A 259 -6.49 15.68 -4.37
N PRO A 260 -6.04 15.70 -3.08
CA PRO A 260 -5.24 16.81 -2.54
C PRO A 260 -3.82 16.85 -3.09
N GLY A 261 -3.31 15.72 -3.53
CA GLY A 261 -1.98 15.51 -4.05
C GLY A 261 -1.97 14.52 -5.21
N TRP A 262 -0.82 13.89 -5.48
CA TRP A 262 -0.69 12.85 -6.51
C TRP A 262 0.44 11.88 -6.20
N LEU A 263 0.36 10.68 -6.77
CA LEU A 263 1.39 9.65 -6.72
C LEU A 263 2.68 10.10 -7.45
N THR A 264 3.80 9.44 -7.15
CA THR A 264 5.10 9.72 -7.77
C THR A 264 5.80 8.41 -8.11
N HIS A 265 6.36 8.32 -9.32
CA HIS A 265 7.18 7.19 -9.76
C HIS A 265 8.67 7.42 -9.59
N TRP A 266 9.44 6.34 -9.54
CA TRP A 266 10.91 6.42 -9.60
C TRP A 266 11.38 7.09 -10.90
N GLY A 267 12.31 8.03 -10.76
CA GLY A 267 12.87 8.80 -11.89
C GLY A 267 12.11 10.07 -12.25
N GLU A 268 10.98 10.33 -11.61
CA GLU A 268 10.21 11.58 -11.75
C GLU A 268 10.65 12.65 -10.74
N LYS A 269 10.00 13.81 -10.79
CA LYS A 269 10.00 14.78 -9.70
C LYS A 269 8.83 14.51 -8.77
N TRP A 270 8.97 14.90 -7.49
CA TRP A 270 7.84 14.85 -6.56
C TRP A 270 6.64 15.61 -7.13
N GLN A 271 5.50 14.95 -7.17
CA GLN A 271 4.24 15.54 -7.60
C GLN A 271 3.72 16.45 -6.47
N ARG A 272 3.39 17.71 -6.81
CA ARG A 272 2.87 18.70 -5.87
C ARG A 272 1.81 19.57 -6.55
N PRO A 273 0.56 19.07 -6.66
CA PRO A 273 -0.54 19.80 -7.28
C PRO A 273 -0.86 21.10 -6.57
N ASP A 274 -1.39 22.07 -7.34
CA ASP A 274 -1.74 23.38 -6.80
C ASP A 274 -2.93 23.31 -5.83
N THR A 275 -2.72 23.75 -4.61
CA THR A 275 -3.73 23.83 -3.55
C THR A 275 -4.91 24.77 -3.91
N THR A 276 -4.71 25.74 -4.78
CA THR A 276 -5.77 26.70 -5.17
C THR A 276 -6.94 26.00 -5.85
N ASN A 277 -6.68 25.05 -6.74
CA ASN A 277 -7.73 24.29 -7.43
C ASN A 277 -8.47 23.37 -6.43
N LEU A 278 -7.74 22.69 -5.57
CA LEU A 278 -8.34 21.86 -4.50
C LEU A 278 -9.32 22.68 -3.63
N LEU A 279 -8.93 23.91 -3.23
CA LEU A 279 -9.79 24.76 -2.42
C LEU A 279 -11.05 25.22 -3.17
N LYS A 280 -10.97 25.45 -4.49
CA LYS A 280 -12.15 25.74 -5.32
C LYS A 280 -13.11 24.54 -5.37
N ASP A 281 -12.58 23.34 -5.57
CA ASP A 281 -13.36 22.12 -5.63
C ASP A 281 -14.05 21.82 -4.30
N VAL A 282 -13.31 21.93 -3.19
CA VAL A 282 -13.90 21.76 -1.84
C VAL A 282 -14.98 22.81 -1.57
N ARG A 283 -14.75 24.08 -1.95
CA ARG A 283 -15.77 25.12 -1.79
C ARG A 283 -17.03 24.80 -2.59
N TRP A 284 -16.88 24.38 -3.86
CA TRP A 284 -18.02 23.99 -4.68
C TRP A 284 -18.81 22.83 -4.07
N LEU A 285 -18.12 21.79 -3.57
CA LEU A 285 -18.73 20.64 -2.90
C LEU A 285 -19.51 21.06 -1.63
N MET A 286 -18.92 21.93 -0.82
CA MET A 286 -19.56 22.45 0.40
C MET A 286 -20.77 23.33 0.09
N ASP A 287 -20.67 24.25 -0.86
CA ASP A 287 -21.75 25.15 -1.29
C ASP A 287 -22.96 24.34 -1.84
N ASN A 288 -22.68 23.23 -2.53
CA ASN A 288 -23.71 22.35 -3.10
C ASN A 288 -24.09 21.17 -2.19
N LYS A 289 -23.61 21.14 -0.93
CA LYS A 289 -23.89 20.10 0.08
C LYS A 289 -23.58 18.68 -0.42
N LYS A 290 -22.57 18.53 -1.27
CA LYS A 290 -22.12 17.24 -1.78
C LYS A 290 -21.17 16.59 -0.77
N SER A 291 -21.39 15.31 -0.48
CA SER A 291 -20.45 14.49 0.27
C SER A 291 -19.20 14.24 -0.55
N PHE A 292 -18.03 14.13 0.11
CA PHE A 292 -16.76 13.87 -0.56
C PHE A 292 -15.75 13.18 0.37
N ASN A 293 -14.74 12.58 -0.25
CA ASN A 293 -13.64 11.89 0.41
C ASN A 293 -12.29 12.41 -0.11
N PHE A 294 -11.44 12.95 0.75
CA PHE A 294 -10.07 13.32 0.38
C PHE A 294 -9.24 12.06 0.16
N TYR A 295 -8.86 11.78 -1.08
CA TYR A 295 -7.98 10.70 -1.46
C TYR A 295 -6.56 11.25 -1.76
N VAL A 296 -5.64 11.23 -0.83
CA VAL A 296 -5.71 10.77 0.55
C VAL A 296 -5.55 11.95 1.51
N ILE A 297 -6.15 11.89 2.70
CA ILE A 297 -5.88 12.88 3.74
C ILE A 297 -4.51 12.65 4.38
N HIS A 298 -4.08 11.39 4.44
CA HIS A 298 -2.78 10.91 4.89
C HIS A 298 -2.42 9.63 4.13
N GLY A 299 -1.38 9.69 3.32
CA GLY A 299 -0.99 8.56 2.48
C GLY A 299 -0.22 7.48 3.22
N GLY A 300 0.76 7.87 4.05
CA GLY A 300 1.66 6.94 4.74
C GLY A 300 2.76 6.37 3.86
N THR A 301 3.19 5.13 4.10
CA THR A 301 4.36 4.52 3.46
C THR A 301 4.05 3.13 2.92
N ASN A 302 4.50 2.82 1.72
CA ASN A 302 4.51 1.48 1.12
C ASN A 302 5.70 0.67 1.66
N PHE A 303 5.69 0.34 2.96
CA PHE A 303 6.78 -0.42 3.58
C PHE A 303 7.06 -1.74 2.86
N GLY A 304 8.30 -2.19 2.90
CA GLY A 304 8.69 -3.47 2.30
C GLY A 304 8.55 -3.50 0.78
N TYR A 305 7.67 -4.36 0.28
CA TYR A 305 7.47 -4.61 -1.15
C TYR A 305 6.13 -4.11 -1.68
N TRP A 306 5.40 -3.30 -0.89
CA TRP A 306 4.01 -2.99 -1.18
C TRP A 306 3.78 -1.88 -2.21
N ALA A 307 4.81 -1.08 -2.56
CA ALA A 307 4.69 -0.13 -3.68
C ALA A 307 4.35 -0.87 -4.98
N GLY A 308 3.36 -0.37 -5.71
CA GLY A 308 2.93 -0.89 -7.00
C GLY A 308 3.68 -0.31 -8.19
N ALA A 309 3.03 -0.31 -9.34
CA ALA A 309 3.51 0.33 -10.58
C ALA A 309 2.33 0.67 -11.49
N ASN A 310 2.51 1.67 -12.37
CA ASN A 310 1.57 2.00 -13.43
C ASN A 310 2.11 1.57 -14.80
N ALA A 311 1.18 1.24 -15.71
CA ALA A 311 1.47 1.03 -17.13
C ALA A 311 0.22 1.35 -17.95
N PHE A 312 0.38 2.18 -18.97
CA PHE A 312 -0.69 2.56 -19.91
C PHE A 312 -0.44 2.02 -21.33
N SER A 313 0.62 1.21 -21.50
CA SER A 313 0.93 0.47 -22.72
C SER A 313 1.74 -0.78 -22.37
N PRO A 314 1.85 -1.78 -23.28
CA PRO A 314 2.61 -3.01 -23.02
C PRO A 314 4.10 -2.80 -22.75
N THR A 315 4.66 -1.69 -23.24
CA THR A 315 6.09 -1.37 -23.10
C THR A 315 6.38 -0.35 -22.02
N GLN A 316 5.37 0.22 -21.39
CA GLN A 316 5.52 1.18 -20.31
C GLN A 316 5.53 0.46 -18.96
N TYR A 317 6.43 0.89 -18.09
CA TYR A 317 6.49 0.41 -16.72
C TYR A 317 7.02 1.54 -15.82
N GLN A 318 6.19 2.00 -14.90
CA GLN A 318 6.45 3.13 -14.02
C GLN A 318 6.28 2.67 -12.56
N PRO A 319 7.36 2.19 -11.91
CA PRO A 319 7.27 1.73 -10.52
C PRO A 319 7.14 2.91 -9.55
N ASP A 320 6.22 2.76 -8.58
CA ASP A 320 5.96 3.74 -7.56
C ASP A 320 7.09 3.82 -6.53
N VAL A 321 7.32 5.01 -5.96
CA VAL A 321 8.27 5.19 -4.86
C VAL A 321 7.75 4.54 -3.56
N THR A 322 8.64 4.35 -2.59
CA THR A 322 8.26 3.76 -1.30
C THR A 322 7.36 4.67 -0.48
N SER A 323 7.64 5.98 -0.46
CA SER A 323 6.78 6.94 0.21
C SER A 323 5.43 7.07 -0.50
N TYR A 324 4.36 7.03 0.26
CA TYR A 324 3.04 7.41 -0.22
C TYR A 324 2.59 8.73 0.43
N ASP A 325 3.53 9.65 0.65
CA ASP A 325 3.24 11.00 1.18
C ASP A 325 2.14 11.69 0.37
N TYR A 326 2.15 11.52 -0.94
CA TYR A 326 1.10 11.96 -1.86
C TYR A 326 0.94 13.49 -1.90
N ASP A 327 1.83 14.25 -1.26
CA ASP A 327 1.62 15.68 -0.98
C ASP A 327 0.27 15.93 -0.24
N ALA A 328 -0.09 15.01 0.63
CA ALA A 328 -1.34 15.00 1.37
C ALA A 328 -1.42 16.13 2.41
N PRO A 329 -2.62 16.49 2.89
CA PRO A 329 -2.79 17.46 3.99
C PRO A 329 -2.04 17.08 5.27
N ILE A 330 -1.95 15.79 5.58
CA ILE A 330 -1.16 15.23 6.68
C ILE A 330 0.00 14.47 6.05
N ASN A 331 1.24 14.94 6.26
CA ASN A 331 2.42 14.32 5.64
C ASN A 331 2.72 12.90 6.20
N GLU A 332 3.68 12.21 5.64
CA GLU A 332 4.08 10.85 5.99
C GLU A 332 4.37 10.67 7.49
N MET A 333 5.00 11.65 8.16
CA MET A 333 5.23 11.66 9.61
C MET A 333 3.96 12.02 10.43
N GLY A 334 2.85 12.38 9.78
CA GLY A 334 1.61 12.78 10.46
C GLY A 334 1.56 14.24 10.91
N GLN A 335 2.38 15.08 10.35
CA GLN A 335 2.39 16.51 10.62
C GLN A 335 1.42 17.25 9.71
N ALA A 336 0.78 18.32 10.22
CA ALA A 336 -0.05 19.19 9.43
C ALA A 336 0.78 20.02 8.44
N THR A 337 0.42 19.94 7.16
CA THR A 337 1.05 20.74 6.09
C THR A 337 0.36 22.10 5.94
N PRO A 338 0.91 23.05 5.16
CA PRO A 338 0.17 24.28 4.79
C PRO A 338 -1.20 23.98 4.17
N LYS A 339 -1.31 22.93 3.37
CA LYS A 339 -2.54 22.45 2.75
C LYS A 339 -3.58 22.03 3.78
N PHE A 340 -3.17 21.34 4.86
CA PHE A 340 -4.03 21.01 5.99
C PHE A 340 -4.69 22.26 6.60
N TYR A 341 -3.90 23.29 6.88
CA TYR A 341 -4.43 24.51 7.49
C TYR A 341 -5.34 25.28 6.53
N ALA A 342 -5.02 25.30 5.23
CA ALA A 342 -5.87 25.94 4.22
C ALA A 342 -7.24 25.25 4.14
N LEU A 343 -7.28 23.91 4.12
CA LEU A 343 -8.52 23.12 4.13
C LEU A 343 -9.29 23.28 5.45
N ARG A 344 -8.60 23.22 6.59
CA ARG A 344 -9.24 23.47 7.90
C ARG A 344 -9.90 24.84 7.96
N ASN A 345 -9.21 25.88 7.51
CA ASN A 345 -9.75 27.25 7.49
C ASN A 345 -10.97 27.37 6.57
N LEU A 346 -10.96 26.68 5.43
CA LEU A 346 -12.11 26.64 4.52
C LEU A 346 -13.30 25.92 5.17
N LEU A 347 -13.12 24.72 5.70
CA LEU A 347 -14.19 23.91 6.29
C LEU A 347 -14.79 24.57 7.54
N THR A 348 -13.99 25.31 8.32
CA THR A 348 -14.48 26.07 9.48
C THR A 348 -15.56 27.10 9.10
N GLN A 349 -15.54 27.63 7.86
CA GLN A 349 -16.54 28.62 7.39
C GLN A 349 -17.96 28.01 7.26
N TYR A 350 -18.07 26.70 7.17
CA TYR A 350 -19.34 25.97 7.01
C TYR A 350 -19.86 25.36 8.31
N LEU A 351 -19.16 25.55 9.43
CA LEU A 351 -19.63 25.07 10.72
C LEU A 351 -20.85 25.86 11.21
N PRO A 352 -21.76 25.23 11.95
CA PRO A 352 -22.82 25.94 12.67
C PRO A 352 -22.23 27.02 13.59
N LYS A 353 -23.00 28.09 13.82
CA LYS A 353 -22.61 29.15 14.77
C LYS A 353 -22.30 28.53 16.13
N ASN A 354 -21.18 28.94 16.74
CA ASN A 354 -20.69 28.47 18.04
C ASN A 354 -20.15 27.01 18.06
N GLN A 355 -19.91 26.39 16.91
CA GLN A 355 -19.19 25.13 16.82
C GLN A 355 -17.74 25.39 16.36
N GLU A 356 -16.78 24.75 17.02
CA GLU A 356 -15.36 24.83 16.66
C GLU A 356 -14.83 23.43 16.33
N LEU A 357 -13.84 23.39 15.43
CA LEU A 357 -13.09 22.16 15.18
C LEU A 357 -12.18 21.86 16.37
N PRO A 358 -11.94 20.57 16.68
CA PRO A 358 -10.98 20.20 17.70
C PRO A 358 -9.60 20.81 17.46
N SER A 359 -8.81 21.01 18.51
CA SER A 359 -7.42 21.43 18.40
C SER A 359 -6.61 20.42 17.58
N VAL A 360 -5.65 20.92 16.80
CA VAL A 360 -4.74 20.06 16.03
C VAL A 360 -3.85 19.29 17.01
N PRO A 361 -3.78 17.97 16.93
CA PRO A 361 -2.89 17.16 17.78
C PRO A 361 -1.43 17.61 17.67
N ALA A 362 -0.70 17.50 18.77
CA ALA A 362 0.74 17.77 18.75
C ALA A 362 1.45 16.78 17.80
N PRO A 363 2.45 17.24 17.04
CA PRO A 363 3.23 16.35 16.17
C PRO A 363 3.96 15.29 16.99
N MET A 364 4.19 14.13 16.37
CA MET A 364 5.01 13.09 16.98
C MET A 364 6.46 13.54 17.12
N PRO A 365 7.20 13.05 18.13
CA PRO A 365 8.62 13.39 18.30
C PRO A 365 9.44 13.00 17.06
N VAL A 366 10.33 13.89 16.65
CA VAL A 366 11.25 13.68 15.52
C VAL A 366 12.69 13.80 16.03
N ILE A 367 13.57 12.88 15.60
CA ILE A 367 14.97 12.85 16.02
C ILE A 367 15.93 12.88 14.84
N GLU A 368 17.16 13.34 15.09
CA GLU A 368 18.31 13.09 14.25
C GLU A 368 19.08 11.88 14.78
N ILE A 369 19.62 11.07 13.87
CA ILE A 369 20.52 9.98 14.22
C ILE A 369 21.89 10.33 13.63
N PRO A 370 22.95 10.34 14.45
CA PRO A 370 24.33 10.54 13.96
C PRO A 370 24.72 9.50 12.91
N GLU A 371 25.81 9.77 12.22
CA GLU A 371 26.34 8.86 11.20
C GLU A 371 26.51 7.42 11.72
N ILE A 372 25.87 6.47 11.05
CA ILE A 372 25.94 5.03 11.29
C ILE A 372 26.90 4.45 10.27
N ASN A 373 28.01 3.85 10.74
CA ASN A 373 28.99 3.19 9.90
C ASN A 373 28.81 1.67 9.97
N PHE A 374 28.97 0.98 8.84
CA PHE A 374 28.75 -0.46 8.75
C PHE A 374 30.02 -1.24 9.01
N THR A 375 29.92 -2.31 9.80
CA THR A 375 31.08 -3.10 10.27
C THR A 375 31.11 -4.52 9.73
N ALA A 376 29.98 -5.00 9.18
CA ALA A 376 29.85 -6.35 8.67
C ALA A 376 29.11 -6.37 7.33
N SER A 377 29.41 -7.37 6.49
CA SER A 377 28.73 -7.59 5.22
C SER A 377 28.40 -9.07 5.02
N ALA A 378 27.40 -9.32 4.18
CA ALA A 378 27.04 -10.66 3.71
C ALA A 378 26.71 -10.61 2.21
N SER A 379 27.29 -11.52 1.44
CA SER A 379 27.02 -11.59 0.00
C SER A 379 25.83 -12.49 -0.30
N VAL A 380 24.93 -12.08 -1.20
CA VAL A 380 23.88 -12.96 -1.74
C VAL A 380 24.44 -14.28 -2.24
N TRP A 381 25.61 -14.22 -2.89
CA TRP A 381 26.26 -15.36 -3.54
C TRP A 381 26.74 -16.45 -2.57
N GLU A 382 27.01 -16.09 -1.33
CA GLU A 382 27.42 -17.00 -0.24
C GLU A 382 26.23 -17.47 0.60
N ASN A 383 25.04 -16.88 0.37
CA ASN A 383 23.82 -17.15 1.12
C ASN A 383 22.68 -17.65 0.20
N LEU A 384 23.02 -18.28 -0.92
CA LEU A 384 22.01 -18.85 -1.82
C LEU A 384 21.28 -20.01 -1.13
N PRO A 385 19.95 -20.11 -1.28
CA PRO A 385 19.19 -21.29 -0.85
C PRO A 385 19.45 -22.49 -1.77
N ASN A 386 18.75 -23.58 -1.55
CA ASN A 386 18.80 -24.74 -2.43
C ASN A 386 18.31 -24.37 -3.85
N GLU A 387 19.00 -24.90 -4.86
CA GLU A 387 18.60 -24.72 -6.25
C GLU A 387 17.29 -25.43 -6.60
N ILE A 388 16.51 -24.82 -7.48
CA ILE A 388 15.38 -25.45 -8.17
C ILE A 388 15.78 -25.60 -9.64
N ARG A 389 15.69 -26.82 -10.19
CA ARG A 389 15.99 -27.04 -11.61
C ARG A 389 14.79 -26.78 -12.48
N SER A 390 14.99 -26.03 -13.56
CA SER A 390 13.95 -25.71 -14.53
C SER A 390 14.50 -25.79 -15.96
N PRO A 391 13.81 -26.43 -16.91
CA PRO A 391 14.24 -26.42 -18.31
C PRO A 391 14.34 -25.02 -18.89
N GLN A 392 13.43 -24.13 -18.51
CA GLN A 392 13.35 -22.73 -18.96
C GLN A 392 13.22 -21.81 -17.74
N PRO A 393 13.57 -20.52 -17.84
CA PRO A 393 13.22 -19.57 -16.81
C PRO A 393 11.68 -19.49 -16.69
N LYS A 394 11.21 -19.26 -15.48
CA LYS A 394 9.80 -19.04 -15.14
C LYS A 394 9.68 -17.88 -14.18
N PRO A 395 8.52 -17.21 -14.14
CA PRO A 395 8.25 -16.16 -13.14
C PRO A 395 8.40 -16.67 -11.71
N MET A 396 8.73 -15.76 -10.79
CA MET A 396 8.92 -16.10 -9.37
C MET A 396 7.65 -16.69 -8.72
N GLU A 397 6.46 -16.30 -9.16
CA GLU A 397 5.19 -16.84 -8.65
C GLU A 397 5.03 -18.34 -8.95
N MET A 398 5.62 -18.83 -10.04
CA MET A 398 5.65 -20.26 -10.38
C MET A 398 6.57 -21.08 -9.47
N PHE A 399 7.43 -20.43 -8.70
CA PHE A 399 8.28 -21.04 -7.67
C PHE A 399 7.74 -20.75 -6.24
N GLY A 400 6.52 -20.21 -6.11
CA GLY A 400 5.92 -19.85 -4.84
C GLY A 400 6.51 -18.60 -4.17
N GLN A 401 7.29 -17.80 -4.90
CA GLN A 401 7.88 -16.56 -4.39
C GLN A 401 6.97 -15.36 -4.71
N LYS A 402 6.73 -14.50 -3.71
CA LYS A 402 5.79 -13.36 -3.80
C LYS A 402 6.48 -12.06 -4.19
N ALA A 403 7.67 -11.81 -3.67
CA ALA A 403 8.42 -10.57 -3.83
C ALA A 403 9.93 -10.82 -3.65
N GLY A 404 10.74 -9.78 -3.80
CA GLY A 404 12.19 -9.84 -3.62
C GLY A 404 12.95 -10.08 -4.91
N PHE A 405 13.95 -10.94 -4.85
CA PHE A 405 14.87 -11.22 -5.95
C PHE A 405 14.80 -12.67 -6.38
N ILE A 406 15.12 -12.94 -7.63
CA ILE A 406 15.26 -14.32 -8.15
C ILE A 406 16.52 -14.42 -8.97
N LEU A 407 17.33 -15.46 -8.74
CA LEU A 407 18.54 -15.71 -9.48
C LEU A 407 18.34 -16.87 -10.46
N TYR A 408 18.64 -16.62 -11.72
CA TYR A 408 18.68 -17.61 -12.78
C TYR A 408 20.13 -17.87 -13.19
N ARG A 409 20.56 -19.13 -13.21
CA ARG A 409 21.92 -19.55 -13.52
C ARG A 409 21.92 -20.66 -14.56
N THR A 410 22.77 -20.53 -15.61
CA THR A 410 22.98 -21.59 -16.61
C THR A 410 24.39 -21.53 -17.20
N SER A 411 24.87 -22.64 -17.76
CA SER A 411 26.14 -22.70 -18.45
C SER A 411 25.99 -22.38 -19.94
N LEU A 412 26.83 -21.52 -20.46
CA LEU A 412 26.86 -21.13 -21.89
C LEU A 412 27.62 -22.16 -22.72
N ILE A 413 27.07 -23.37 -22.88
CA ILE A 413 27.68 -24.47 -23.60
C ILE A 413 27.85 -24.09 -25.09
N GLY A 414 29.09 -24.08 -25.60
CA GLY A 414 29.38 -23.72 -26.98
C GLY A 414 29.28 -22.23 -27.32
N HIS A 415 28.86 -21.37 -26.36
CA HIS A 415 28.70 -19.93 -26.55
C HIS A 415 29.59 -19.15 -25.59
N LYS A 416 30.56 -18.43 -26.09
CA LYS A 416 31.54 -17.70 -25.26
C LYS A 416 31.39 -16.19 -25.29
N LYS A 417 30.56 -15.65 -26.19
CA LYS A 417 30.31 -14.21 -26.36
C LYS A 417 29.07 -13.96 -27.21
N GLY A 418 28.53 -12.74 -27.17
CA GLY A 418 27.50 -12.28 -28.11
C GLY A 418 26.35 -11.58 -27.45
N LYS A 419 25.31 -11.33 -28.22
CA LYS A 419 24.13 -10.58 -27.79
C LYS A 419 23.20 -11.45 -26.95
N LEU A 420 23.16 -11.20 -25.65
CA LEU A 420 22.19 -11.76 -24.73
C LEU A 420 20.90 -10.96 -24.86
N ARG A 421 19.75 -11.66 -24.98
CA ARG A 421 18.43 -11.07 -24.92
C ARG A 421 17.58 -11.78 -23.88
N ILE A 422 16.97 -11.00 -22.98
CA ILE A 422 15.94 -11.44 -22.03
C ILE A 422 14.61 -10.99 -22.57
N THR A 423 13.78 -11.93 -23.05
CA THR A 423 12.42 -11.62 -23.51
C THR A 423 11.52 -11.56 -22.29
N GLU A 424 10.78 -10.46 -22.13
CA GLU A 424 9.92 -10.18 -20.98
C GLU A 424 10.69 -10.23 -19.65
N LEU A 425 11.59 -9.26 -19.46
CA LEU A 425 12.25 -8.99 -18.17
C LEU A 425 11.31 -8.20 -17.23
N HIS A 426 11.06 -8.72 -16.05
CA HIS A 426 10.23 -8.12 -15.02
C HIS A 426 10.94 -8.17 -13.64
N ASP A 427 11.75 -7.15 -13.18
CA ASP A 427 11.79 -5.81 -13.79
C ASP A 427 13.24 -5.31 -13.98
N TYR A 428 14.15 -5.54 -13.00
CA TYR A 428 15.51 -5.04 -13.04
C TYR A 428 16.52 -6.18 -12.89
N ALA A 429 17.38 -6.37 -13.88
CA ALA A 429 18.36 -7.47 -13.89
C ALA A 429 19.80 -6.97 -13.77
N THR A 430 20.61 -7.65 -12.97
CA THR A 430 22.06 -7.59 -13.00
C THR A 430 22.61 -8.88 -13.58
N ILE A 431 23.55 -8.77 -14.53
CA ILE A 431 24.06 -9.87 -15.33
C ILE A 431 25.53 -10.11 -14.99
N PHE A 432 25.89 -11.38 -14.80
CA PHE A 432 27.24 -11.81 -14.49
C PHE A 432 27.66 -12.99 -15.39
N VAL A 433 28.94 -13.05 -15.75
CA VAL A 433 29.56 -14.19 -16.42
C VAL A 433 30.79 -14.60 -15.61
N ASP A 434 30.86 -15.87 -15.21
CA ASP A 434 31.92 -16.42 -14.35
C ASP A 434 32.14 -15.55 -13.09
N GLY A 435 31.04 -15.10 -12.47
CA GLY A 435 31.07 -14.25 -11.29
C GLY A 435 31.42 -12.77 -11.54
N LYS A 436 31.81 -12.40 -12.74
CA LYS A 436 32.14 -11.02 -13.09
C LYS A 436 30.89 -10.25 -13.53
N PHE A 437 30.67 -9.09 -12.94
CA PHE A 437 29.59 -8.19 -13.35
C PHE A 437 29.79 -7.69 -14.79
N ILE A 438 28.77 -7.84 -15.62
CA ILE A 438 28.77 -7.43 -17.03
C ILE A 438 27.96 -6.16 -17.23
N GLY A 439 26.82 -6.04 -16.55
CA GLY A 439 25.95 -4.89 -16.66
C GLY A 439 24.56 -5.15 -16.11
N LYS A 440 23.64 -4.25 -16.43
CA LYS A 440 22.25 -4.26 -15.95
C LYS A 440 21.28 -4.03 -17.10
N LEU A 441 20.03 -4.45 -16.90
CA LEU A 441 18.90 -4.17 -17.77
C LEU A 441 17.73 -3.66 -16.91
N ASP A 442 17.04 -2.64 -17.39
CA ASP A 442 15.98 -1.93 -16.67
C ASP A 442 14.71 -1.89 -17.54
N ARG A 443 13.65 -2.57 -17.07
CA ARG A 443 12.35 -2.60 -17.75
C ARG A 443 11.76 -1.19 -17.94
N SER A 444 11.93 -0.29 -16.97
CA SER A 444 11.40 1.08 -17.06
C SER A 444 11.98 1.87 -18.24
N LYS A 445 13.14 1.40 -18.77
CA LYS A 445 13.82 1.94 -19.96
C LYS A 445 13.65 1.07 -21.20
N ALA A 446 12.80 0.05 -21.13
CA ALA A 446 12.63 -0.96 -22.18
C ALA A 446 13.93 -1.69 -22.56
N GLU A 447 14.89 -1.80 -21.64
CA GLU A 447 16.16 -2.49 -21.86
C GLU A 447 15.95 -4.01 -21.75
N ASN A 448 16.34 -4.76 -22.77
CA ASN A 448 16.18 -6.22 -22.79
C ASN A 448 17.36 -6.95 -23.44
N THR A 449 18.41 -6.25 -23.84
CA THR A 449 19.59 -6.84 -24.49
C THR A 449 20.89 -6.26 -23.94
N ILE A 450 21.92 -7.11 -23.85
CA ILE A 450 23.29 -6.73 -23.47
C ILE A 450 24.30 -7.58 -24.21
N GLU A 451 25.48 -7.03 -24.54
CA GLU A 451 26.58 -7.77 -25.15
C GLU A 451 27.43 -8.48 -24.06
N LEU A 452 27.53 -9.81 -24.17
CA LEU A 452 28.42 -10.59 -23.34
C LEU A 452 29.85 -10.58 -23.93
N PRO A 453 30.84 -10.19 -23.14
CA PRO A 453 32.25 -10.22 -23.59
C PRO A 453 32.74 -11.66 -23.82
N PRO A 454 33.84 -11.85 -24.52
CA PRO A 454 34.50 -13.16 -24.65
C PRO A 454 34.87 -13.72 -23.28
N SER A 455 34.66 -15.03 -23.08
CA SER A 455 35.14 -15.76 -21.91
C SER A 455 36.20 -16.79 -22.31
N ASN A 456 37.21 -16.97 -21.44
CA ASN A 456 38.24 -18.01 -21.58
C ASN A 456 37.76 -19.38 -21.04
N SER A 457 36.64 -19.41 -20.29
CA SER A 457 36.04 -20.66 -19.81
C SER A 457 35.52 -21.50 -20.97
N GLN A 458 35.58 -22.82 -20.87
CA GLN A 458 34.95 -23.73 -21.84
C GLN A 458 33.42 -23.63 -21.77
N ASN A 459 32.89 -23.53 -20.57
CA ASN A 459 31.46 -23.41 -20.28
C ASN A 459 31.25 -22.23 -19.33
N PRO A 460 31.23 -20.98 -19.85
CA PRO A 460 31.00 -19.80 -18.99
C PRO A 460 29.69 -19.90 -18.21
N LEU A 461 29.73 -19.53 -16.95
CA LEU A 461 28.56 -19.53 -16.09
C LEU A 461 27.83 -18.18 -16.19
N LEU A 462 26.68 -18.18 -16.82
CA LEU A 462 25.78 -17.01 -16.85
C LEU A 462 24.91 -16.99 -15.61
N GLU A 463 24.84 -15.84 -14.93
CA GLU A 463 23.98 -15.60 -13.80
C GLU A 463 23.22 -14.29 -14.01
N ILE A 464 21.90 -14.32 -13.84
CA ILE A 464 20.98 -13.20 -13.98
C ILE A 464 20.22 -13.06 -12.67
N LEU A 465 20.56 -12.04 -11.88
CA LEU A 465 19.84 -11.70 -10.64
C LEU A 465 18.80 -10.65 -10.98
N VAL A 466 17.52 -11.00 -10.82
CA VAL A 466 16.38 -10.13 -11.16
C VAL A 466 15.69 -9.66 -9.88
N GLU A 467 15.50 -8.35 -9.74
CA GLU A 467 14.60 -7.75 -8.77
C GLU A 467 13.19 -7.70 -9.36
N GLY A 468 12.21 -8.26 -8.65
CA GLY A 468 10.80 -7.98 -8.89
C GLY A 468 10.40 -6.71 -8.15
N MET A 469 10.10 -5.64 -8.88
CA MET A 469 9.57 -4.40 -8.31
C MET A 469 8.05 -4.50 -8.16
N GLY A 470 7.36 -3.38 -7.95
CA GLY A 470 5.91 -3.36 -7.80
C GLY A 470 5.18 -3.96 -9.01
N ARG A 471 4.13 -4.75 -8.77
CA ARG A 471 3.24 -5.19 -9.86
C ARG A 471 2.33 -4.07 -10.28
N ILE A 472 1.98 -4.07 -11.56
CA ILE A 472 1.04 -3.10 -12.13
C ILE A 472 -0.28 -3.17 -11.36
N ASN A 473 -0.73 -2.00 -10.88
CA ASN A 473 -1.91 -1.86 -10.02
C ASN A 473 -3.12 -1.25 -10.72
N PHE A 474 -2.99 -0.78 -11.97
CA PHE A 474 -4.07 -0.11 -12.69
C PHE A 474 -4.10 -0.50 -14.17
N ALA A 475 -5.25 -0.32 -14.83
CA ALA A 475 -5.52 -0.62 -16.23
C ALA A 475 -5.47 -2.13 -16.59
N GLU A 476 -5.39 -2.43 -17.89
CA GLU A 476 -5.51 -3.79 -18.42
C GLU A 476 -4.25 -4.67 -18.25
N TYR A 477 -3.11 -4.06 -17.94
CA TYR A 477 -1.80 -4.74 -17.87
C TYR A 477 -1.50 -5.38 -16.51
N MET A 478 -2.50 -5.59 -15.68
CA MET A 478 -2.36 -6.06 -14.29
C MET A 478 -1.79 -7.48 -14.15
N ILE A 479 -1.85 -8.34 -15.18
CA ILE A 479 -1.25 -9.68 -15.11
C ILE A 479 0.27 -9.56 -15.29
N ASP A 480 0.92 -9.04 -14.25
CA ASP A 480 2.32 -8.66 -14.22
C ASP A 480 3.14 -9.59 -13.31
N ARG A 481 3.53 -10.75 -13.85
CA ARG A 481 4.40 -11.72 -13.18
C ARG A 481 5.82 -11.19 -13.10
N LYS A 482 6.58 -11.57 -12.04
CA LYS A 482 7.94 -11.06 -11.78
C LYS A 482 9.03 -12.07 -12.10
N GLY A 483 10.23 -11.56 -12.48
CA GLY A 483 11.36 -12.36 -12.90
C GLY A 483 11.53 -12.39 -14.42
N ILE A 484 11.90 -13.53 -15.00
CA ILE A 484 11.94 -13.74 -16.44
C ILE A 484 10.71 -14.54 -16.85
N THR A 485 9.79 -13.92 -17.58
CA THR A 485 8.47 -14.50 -17.84
C THR A 485 8.37 -15.28 -19.15
N GLU A 486 9.34 -15.08 -20.08
CA GLU A 486 9.42 -15.87 -21.32
C GLU A 486 10.75 -16.64 -21.41
N ARG A 487 11.74 -16.08 -22.09
CA ARG A 487 12.98 -16.79 -22.43
C ARG A 487 14.21 -15.90 -22.40
N VAL A 488 15.36 -16.54 -22.28
CA VAL A 488 16.67 -15.93 -22.49
C VAL A 488 17.33 -16.57 -23.72
N SER A 489 17.89 -15.75 -24.59
CA SER A 489 18.61 -16.22 -25.77
C SER A 489 19.99 -15.55 -25.90
N LEU A 490 20.94 -16.28 -26.43
CA LEU A 490 22.27 -15.76 -26.81
C LEU A 490 22.46 -15.95 -28.32
N ASN A 491 22.73 -14.86 -29.03
CA ASN A 491 22.82 -14.84 -30.51
C ASN A 491 21.60 -15.50 -31.20
N GLY A 492 20.41 -15.32 -30.63
CA GLY A 492 19.15 -15.88 -31.13
C GLY A 492 18.85 -17.32 -30.69
N MET A 493 19.79 -18.04 -30.09
CA MET A 493 19.56 -19.39 -29.56
C MET A 493 19.09 -19.36 -28.14
N THR A 494 17.95 -20.03 -27.84
CA THR A 494 17.36 -20.11 -26.50
C THR A 494 18.25 -20.88 -25.56
N LEU A 495 18.55 -20.31 -24.39
CA LEU A 495 19.30 -20.94 -23.32
C LEU A 495 18.34 -21.81 -22.46
N MET A 496 18.81 -23.01 -22.10
CA MET A 496 18.04 -24.02 -21.40
C MET A 496 18.79 -24.50 -20.14
N ASN A 497 18.14 -25.34 -19.34
CA ASN A 497 18.71 -26.01 -18.16
C ASN A 497 19.17 -25.05 -17.06
N TRP A 498 18.20 -24.35 -16.48
CA TRP A 498 18.42 -23.35 -15.46
C TRP A 498 18.44 -23.92 -14.05
N GLN A 499 19.35 -23.42 -13.24
CA GLN A 499 19.30 -23.45 -11.79
C GLN A 499 18.65 -22.14 -11.34
N VAL A 500 17.59 -22.24 -10.55
CA VAL A 500 16.83 -21.09 -10.06
C VAL A 500 16.92 -21.03 -8.54
N PHE A 501 17.15 -19.84 -7.99
CA PHE A 501 17.24 -19.61 -6.55
C PHE A 501 16.25 -18.51 -6.17
N THR A 502 15.30 -18.85 -5.29
CA THR A 502 14.31 -17.92 -4.77
C THR A 502 14.91 -17.12 -3.61
N LEU A 503 14.87 -15.81 -3.70
CA LEU A 503 15.51 -14.87 -2.78
C LEU A 503 14.46 -13.86 -2.27
N PRO A 504 13.54 -14.26 -1.38
CA PRO A 504 12.41 -13.42 -0.96
C PRO A 504 12.85 -12.21 -0.13
N PHE A 505 14.04 -12.25 0.47
CA PHE A 505 14.56 -11.24 1.40
C PHE A 505 13.52 -10.86 2.46
N ASP A 506 12.75 -11.86 2.89
CA ASP A 506 11.87 -11.76 4.05
C ASP A 506 12.67 -11.78 5.36
N GLU A 507 11.99 -11.57 6.47
CA GLU A 507 12.62 -11.55 7.80
C GLU A 507 13.44 -12.83 8.07
N LYS A 508 12.92 -13.99 7.68
CA LYS A 508 13.59 -15.28 7.87
C LYS A 508 14.91 -15.35 7.07
N TYR A 509 14.88 -14.89 5.82
CA TYR A 509 16.08 -14.88 4.97
C TYR A 509 17.12 -13.92 5.51
N VAL A 510 16.74 -12.66 5.86
CA VAL A 510 17.66 -11.63 6.34
C VAL A 510 18.27 -12.01 7.69
N ASN A 511 17.49 -12.58 8.61
CA ASN A 511 17.96 -13.07 9.91
C ASN A 511 18.89 -14.29 9.78
N GLY A 512 18.78 -15.06 8.70
CA GLY A 512 19.63 -16.22 8.41
C GLY A 512 20.98 -15.91 7.74
N LEU A 513 21.22 -14.63 7.36
CA LEU A 513 22.45 -14.23 6.66
C LEU A 513 23.70 -14.40 7.52
N LYS A 514 24.76 -14.90 6.90
CA LYS A 514 26.08 -15.05 7.51
C LYS A 514 26.91 -13.80 7.29
N PHE A 515 26.84 -12.86 8.23
CA PHE A 515 27.64 -11.64 8.20
C PHE A 515 29.08 -11.90 8.64
N ASN A 516 30.03 -11.25 7.96
CA ASN A 516 31.44 -11.25 8.30
C ASN A 516 32.09 -9.89 7.98
N SER A 517 33.36 -9.70 8.33
CA SER A 517 34.11 -8.47 8.04
C SER A 517 34.98 -8.58 6.76
N ALA A 518 34.79 -9.64 5.96
CA ALA A 518 35.55 -9.82 4.72
C ALA A 518 35.15 -8.80 3.67
N LYS A 519 36.13 -8.41 2.85
CA LYS A 519 35.89 -7.50 1.73
C LYS A 519 35.06 -8.20 0.68
N VAL A 520 33.91 -7.63 0.32
CA VAL A 520 33.09 -8.11 -0.79
C VAL A 520 33.75 -7.77 -2.13
N THR A 521 33.67 -8.71 -3.07
CA THR A 521 34.33 -8.59 -4.39
C THR A 521 33.34 -8.55 -5.55
N ARG A 522 32.04 -8.72 -5.26
CA ARG A 522 30.97 -8.86 -6.24
C ARG A 522 29.73 -8.09 -5.77
N PRO A 523 29.00 -7.34 -6.64
CA PRO A 523 27.76 -6.67 -6.30
C PRO A 523 26.65 -7.62 -5.78
N GLY A 524 25.68 -7.08 -5.05
CA GLY A 524 24.61 -7.85 -4.40
C GLY A 524 24.95 -8.19 -2.95
N ASN A 525 25.07 -7.16 -2.09
CA ASN A 525 25.58 -7.30 -0.74
C ASN A 525 24.63 -6.69 0.29
N PHE A 526 24.55 -7.34 1.43
CA PHE A 526 23.99 -6.81 2.65
C PHE A 526 25.10 -6.18 3.51
N PHE A 527 24.81 -5.04 4.10
CA PHE A 527 25.68 -4.35 5.05
C PHE A 527 24.92 -4.20 6.35
N LYS A 528 25.59 -4.49 7.47
CA LYS A 528 25.00 -4.50 8.81
C LYS A 528 25.74 -3.58 9.74
N SER A 529 25.00 -2.84 10.55
CA SER A 529 25.49 -2.02 11.64
C SER A 529 24.58 -2.13 12.86
N GLU A 530 25.16 -1.85 14.01
CA GLU A 530 24.46 -1.64 15.28
C GLU A 530 24.77 -0.24 15.78
N PHE A 531 23.76 0.45 16.33
CA PHE A 531 23.89 1.79 16.87
C PHE A 531 23.00 1.96 18.11
N GLU A 532 23.30 2.95 18.95
CA GLU A 532 22.55 3.20 20.17
C GLU A 532 21.77 4.51 20.11
N LEU A 533 20.56 4.50 20.68
CA LEU A 533 19.72 5.67 20.83
C LEU A 533 19.40 5.91 22.31
N THR A 534 19.50 7.17 22.74
CA THR A 534 19.05 7.60 24.08
C THR A 534 17.55 7.90 24.11
N THR A 535 16.99 8.32 23.00
CA THR A 535 15.57 8.63 22.80
C THR A 535 15.10 8.09 21.46
N THR A 536 13.81 7.82 21.32
CA THR A 536 13.17 7.43 20.06
C THR A 536 12.30 8.56 19.52
N GLY A 537 12.19 8.66 18.22
CA GLY A 537 11.36 9.59 17.47
C GLY A 537 11.38 9.22 16.00
N ASP A 538 10.46 9.77 15.23
CA ASP A 538 10.43 9.58 13.79
C ASP A 538 11.69 10.18 13.15
N THR A 539 12.17 9.58 12.08
CA THR A 539 13.32 10.08 11.34
C THR A 539 13.25 9.62 9.87
N TYR A 540 14.00 10.26 9.00
CA TYR A 540 14.27 9.76 7.65
C TYR A 540 15.72 9.27 7.58
N LEU A 541 15.96 8.05 7.13
CA LEU A 541 17.30 7.53 6.87
C LEU A 541 17.78 8.04 5.51
N ASP A 542 18.87 8.79 5.52
CA ASP A 542 19.47 9.37 4.31
C ASP A 542 20.30 8.33 3.57
N LEU A 543 19.80 7.93 2.39
CA LEU A 543 20.41 6.94 1.50
C LEU A 543 20.97 7.58 0.21
N SER A 544 21.18 8.89 0.21
CA SER A 544 21.65 9.65 -0.97
C SER A 544 22.99 9.17 -1.53
N GLN A 545 23.82 8.47 -0.73
CA GLN A 545 25.09 7.89 -1.13
C GLN A 545 25.00 6.42 -1.57
N TRP A 546 23.83 5.80 -1.48
CA TRP A 546 23.55 4.42 -1.86
C TRP A 546 22.94 4.34 -3.27
N GLU A 547 23.04 3.17 -3.93
CA GLU A 547 22.59 3.08 -5.32
C GLU A 547 21.16 2.55 -5.46
N LYS A 548 20.92 1.29 -5.13
CA LYS A 548 19.60 0.65 -5.28
C LYS A 548 19.48 -0.55 -4.36
N GLY A 549 18.41 -0.60 -3.58
CA GLY A 549 18.20 -1.75 -2.71
C GLY A 549 17.07 -1.60 -1.72
N LEU A 550 17.27 -2.18 -0.53
CA LEU A 550 16.28 -2.30 0.55
C LEU A 550 16.92 -2.01 1.91
N VAL A 551 16.12 -1.56 2.86
CA VAL A 551 16.57 -1.23 4.22
C VAL A 551 15.71 -1.93 5.26
N TRP A 552 16.34 -2.47 6.30
CA TRP A 552 15.67 -3.01 7.48
C TRP A 552 16.18 -2.33 8.75
N ILE A 553 15.26 -1.98 9.64
CA ILE A 553 15.53 -1.50 10.98
C ILE A 553 14.91 -2.46 11.99
N ASN A 554 15.73 -3.04 12.88
CA ASN A 554 15.27 -3.99 13.89
C ASN A 554 14.38 -5.13 13.31
N GLY A 555 14.67 -5.59 12.07
CA GLY A 555 13.90 -6.60 11.35
C GLY A 555 12.74 -6.06 10.49
N HIS A 556 12.32 -4.81 10.68
CA HIS A 556 11.26 -4.19 9.88
C HIS A 556 11.80 -3.66 8.54
N ASN A 557 11.24 -4.13 7.44
CA ASN A 557 11.59 -3.68 6.10
C ASN A 557 10.97 -2.30 5.82
N LEU A 558 11.82 -1.26 5.70
CA LEU A 558 11.39 0.11 5.41
C LEU A 558 10.97 0.32 3.95
N GLY A 559 11.44 -0.53 3.05
CA GLY A 559 11.13 -0.45 1.62
C GLY A 559 12.37 -0.25 0.74
N ARG A 560 12.10 0.07 -0.53
CA ARG A 560 13.10 0.28 -1.58
C ARG A 560 13.65 1.69 -1.55
N TYR A 561 14.92 1.83 -1.89
CA TYR A 561 15.55 3.08 -2.27
C TYR A 561 16.22 2.93 -3.65
N TRP A 562 16.35 4.05 -4.36
CA TRP A 562 16.99 4.08 -5.67
C TRP A 562 17.57 5.47 -5.94
N ASN A 563 18.85 5.54 -6.35
CA ASN A 563 19.56 6.80 -6.55
C ASN A 563 19.02 7.67 -7.69
N ILE A 564 18.18 7.10 -8.59
CA ILE A 564 17.52 7.91 -9.64
C ILE A 564 16.50 8.91 -9.06
N GLY A 565 16.09 8.70 -7.80
CA GLY A 565 15.16 9.58 -7.11
C GLY A 565 13.69 9.46 -7.58
N PRO A 566 12.82 10.37 -7.11
CA PRO A 566 13.14 11.52 -6.27
C PRO A 566 13.41 11.14 -4.80
N GLN A 567 12.91 9.99 -4.34
CA GLN A 567 13.05 9.54 -2.96
C GLN A 567 14.46 9.02 -2.67
N LYS A 568 15.22 9.77 -1.89
CA LYS A 568 16.56 9.41 -1.41
C LYS A 568 16.61 9.13 0.08
N GLN A 569 15.53 9.38 0.79
CA GLN A 569 15.38 9.16 2.21
C GLN A 569 14.20 8.22 2.47
N LEU A 570 14.36 7.29 3.41
CA LEU A 570 13.29 6.38 3.83
C LEU A 570 12.78 6.73 5.22
N TYR A 571 11.46 6.83 5.35
CA TYR A 571 10.80 7.05 6.63
C TYR A 571 11.04 5.88 7.57
N CYS A 572 11.49 6.19 8.77
CA CYS A 572 11.71 5.25 9.86
C CYS A 572 10.86 5.69 11.06
N PRO A 573 9.73 5.02 11.33
CA PRO A 573 8.82 5.39 12.41
C PRO A 573 9.40 5.04 13.79
N ALA A 574 9.17 5.90 14.77
CA ALA A 574 9.66 5.72 16.14
C ALA A 574 9.27 4.38 16.79
N PRO A 575 8.09 3.78 16.57
CA PRO A 575 7.74 2.47 17.13
C PRO A 575 8.69 1.33 16.71
N TRP A 576 9.40 1.47 15.61
CA TRP A 576 10.37 0.47 15.14
C TRP A 576 11.78 0.70 15.67
N LEU A 577 12.01 1.82 16.36
CA LEU A 577 13.26 2.15 17.05
C LEU A 577 13.15 1.83 18.54
N LYS A 578 14.29 1.54 19.16
CA LYS A 578 14.43 1.20 20.59
C LYS A 578 15.38 2.16 21.28
N LYS A 579 15.10 2.51 22.54
CA LYS A 579 16.15 3.06 23.42
C LYS A 579 17.21 1.99 23.65
N GLY A 580 18.50 2.37 23.56
CA GLY A 580 19.62 1.45 23.55
C GLY A 580 19.92 0.95 22.13
N LYS A 581 20.24 -0.32 22.02
CA LYS A 581 20.77 -0.96 20.81
C LYS A 581 19.73 -1.14 19.72
N ASN A 582 20.06 -0.68 18.51
CA ASN A 582 19.29 -0.86 17.28
C ASN A 582 20.16 -1.52 16.22
N GLU A 583 19.55 -2.26 15.31
CA GLU A 583 20.19 -2.91 14.18
C GLU A 583 19.71 -2.28 12.87
N LEU A 584 20.63 -1.93 11.99
CA LEU A 584 20.38 -1.46 10.63
C LEU A 584 21.01 -2.43 9.64
N VAL A 585 20.20 -2.94 8.70
CA VAL A 585 20.64 -3.76 7.58
C VAL A 585 20.25 -3.08 6.28
N ILE A 586 21.21 -2.94 5.36
CA ILE A 586 20.98 -2.40 4.01
C ILE A 586 21.44 -3.43 2.99
N PHE A 587 20.59 -3.80 2.07
CA PHE A 587 20.96 -4.49 0.86
C PHE A 587 21.21 -3.48 -0.24
N ASP A 588 22.37 -3.56 -0.91
CA ASP A 588 22.63 -2.78 -2.12
C ASP A 588 22.99 -3.72 -3.29
N LEU A 589 22.31 -3.48 -4.40
CA LEU A 589 22.43 -4.31 -5.61
C LEU A 589 23.74 -4.07 -6.37
N HIS A 590 24.41 -2.93 -6.18
CA HIS A 590 25.54 -2.48 -6.99
C HIS A 590 26.82 -2.22 -6.18
N GLN A 591 26.70 -1.73 -4.94
CA GLN A 591 27.87 -1.30 -4.19
C GLN A 591 28.72 -2.45 -3.64
N LEU A 592 30.04 -2.25 -3.67
CA LEU A 592 31.03 -3.15 -3.08
C LEU A 592 31.51 -2.70 -1.70
N THR A 593 31.18 -1.47 -1.31
CA THR A 593 31.57 -0.88 -0.02
C THR A 593 30.39 -0.13 0.56
N SER A 594 30.18 -0.27 1.87
CA SER A 594 29.16 0.50 2.57
C SER A 594 29.44 2.00 2.55
N LYS A 595 28.40 2.78 2.64
CA LYS A 595 28.42 4.22 2.86
C LYS A 595 27.77 4.52 4.21
N PRO A 596 28.12 5.62 4.90
CA PRO A 596 27.44 5.97 6.13
C PRO A 596 25.98 6.34 5.86
N VAL A 597 25.16 6.17 6.89
CA VAL A 597 23.74 6.60 6.91
C VAL A 597 23.52 7.46 8.14
N LYS A 598 22.76 8.53 8.00
CA LYS A 598 22.30 9.37 9.12
C LYS A 598 20.78 9.44 9.15
N GLY A 599 20.21 9.70 10.33
CA GLY A 599 18.80 10.05 10.45
C GLY A 599 18.61 11.56 10.40
N ILE A 600 17.69 12.04 9.55
CA ILE A 600 17.35 13.45 9.37
C ILE A 600 15.88 13.72 9.68
N LYS A 601 15.54 14.96 10.03
CA LYS A 601 14.19 15.32 10.48
C LYS A 601 13.18 15.56 9.36
N THR A 602 13.66 15.84 8.17
CA THR A 602 12.82 16.21 7.03
C THR A 602 13.28 15.45 5.78
N MET A 603 12.35 15.06 4.94
CA MET A 603 12.64 14.57 3.59
C MET A 603 13.01 15.76 2.70
N GLU A 604 14.13 15.65 1.95
CA GLU A 604 14.63 16.68 1.04
C GLU A 604 14.12 16.48 -0.40
#